data_06f1d42b50f49bcfd59a7da8a95e290f
#
_entry.id   06f1d42b50f49bcfd59a7da8a95e290f
#
_cell.length_a   1.000
_cell.length_b   1.000
_cell.length_c   1.000
_cell.angle_alpha   90.00
_cell.angle_beta   90.00
_cell.angle_gamma   90.00
#
_symmetry.space_group_name_H-M   'P 1'
#
loop_
_entity.id
_entity.type
_entity.pdbx_description
1 polymer ?
#
loop_
_entity_poly.entity_id
_entity_poly.type
_entity_poly.pdbx_seq_one_letter_code
_entity_poly.pdbx_strand_id
1 'polypeptide(L)'
;MASIVKRGKNYHVRVSWRDKSGVLKQKSKGGFKTKNEARQYAVELEQQLFTGVNIKQKKIPFSEYFANWYEVYKQPTSKHSTQQRYEVAIRQINEYFQDIAIQDITRHDYQVFLNQYGTNRSKNTVRIMHSMIKACVSSAMYDEIIRKNFTENIQLVFDPARTRKIDYLSLDELKRLTDLCLNGRQKRYTSRYMILTAIMTGMRIGEIMALTWDDIDYQRQTITVNKTWDYQSGGGFKATKNDSSNRTVNVTQQLLDWLAELKENNSNMVFENARGQIPTSAAANNTLRTLLKQAEIKKPSFHFHSLRHTHVAYLLSKGIDIFVISKRLGNSDLSTTTDTYAYLIHEYQQTQISEIKKNLALLAE
;
A
#
# COMPACT_ATOMS: atom_id res chain seq x y z
N MET A 1 -47.94 10.64 -12.37
CA MET A 1 -49.02 9.68 -12.71
C MET A 1 -48.82 9.19 -14.12
N ALA A 2 -48.92 7.87 -14.27
CA ALA A 2 -48.84 7.25 -15.59
C ALA A 2 -50.17 7.32 -16.33
N SER A 3 -50.16 7.62 -17.63
CA SER A 3 -51.30 7.47 -18.52
C SER A 3 -51.03 6.37 -19.55
N ILE A 4 -52.00 5.48 -19.77
CA ILE A 4 -51.93 4.40 -20.75
C ILE A 4 -52.98 4.64 -21.80
N VAL A 5 -52.56 4.79 -23.05
CA VAL A 5 -53.44 5.13 -24.16
C VAL A 5 -53.27 4.06 -25.26
N LYS A 6 -54.40 3.56 -25.83
CA LYS A 6 -54.36 2.67 -26.98
C LYS A 6 -54.21 3.50 -28.28
N ARG A 7 -53.21 3.20 -29.08
CA ARG A 7 -52.98 3.81 -30.39
C ARG A 7 -52.88 2.73 -31.46
N GLY A 8 -53.88 2.60 -32.26
CA GLY A 8 -53.99 1.52 -33.24
C GLY A 8 -54.07 0.13 -32.56
N LYS A 9 -53.16 -0.78 -32.92
CA LYS A 9 -53.10 -2.14 -32.35
C LYS A 9 -52.31 -2.25 -31.06
N ASN A 10 -51.58 -1.16 -30.63
CA ASN A 10 -50.64 -1.18 -29.52
C ASN A 10 -51.05 -0.19 -28.41
N TYR A 11 -50.53 -0.43 -27.18
CA TYR A 11 -50.65 0.48 -26.06
C TYR A 11 -49.41 1.34 -25.92
N HIS A 12 -49.60 2.58 -25.48
CA HIS A 12 -48.57 3.55 -25.19
C HIS A 12 -48.66 4.01 -23.72
N VAL A 13 -47.53 4.06 -23.06
CA VAL A 13 -47.43 4.56 -21.70
C VAL A 13 -46.74 5.95 -21.72
N ARG A 14 -47.29 6.89 -20.95
CA ARG A 14 -46.66 8.19 -20.68
C ARG A 14 -46.66 8.42 -19.20
N VAL A 15 -45.46 8.69 -18.62
CA VAL A 15 -45.29 9.04 -17.21
C VAL A 15 -44.72 10.44 -17.13
N SER A 16 -45.37 11.31 -16.33
CA SER A 16 -44.96 12.70 -16.11
C SER A 16 -44.57 12.87 -14.64
N TRP A 17 -43.47 13.60 -14.38
CA TRP A 17 -43.01 13.96 -13.03
C TRP A 17 -42.36 15.33 -13.03
N ARG A 18 -42.20 15.92 -11.83
CA ARG A 18 -41.36 17.11 -11.66
C ARG A 18 -40.01 16.72 -11.10
N ASP A 19 -38.93 17.27 -11.65
CA ASP A 19 -37.60 17.08 -11.11
C ASP A 19 -37.37 17.91 -9.84
N LYS A 20 -36.14 17.76 -9.22
CA LYS A 20 -35.77 18.51 -7.99
C LYS A 20 -35.85 20.03 -8.15
N SER A 21 -35.79 20.56 -9.37
CA SER A 21 -35.92 22.00 -9.68
C SER A 21 -37.36 22.40 -10.04
N GLY A 22 -38.34 21.50 -9.90
CA GLY A 22 -39.75 21.73 -10.17
C GLY A 22 -40.15 21.66 -11.64
N VAL A 23 -39.21 21.39 -12.55
CA VAL A 23 -39.46 21.32 -13.99
C VAL A 23 -40.21 20.02 -14.34
N LEU A 24 -41.30 20.18 -15.12
CA LEU A 24 -42.11 19.04 -15.58
C LEU A 24 -41.33 18.23 -16.63
N LYS A 25 -41.13 16.94 -16.38
CA LYS A 25 -40.51 15.99 -17.31
C LYS A 25 -41.48 14.88 -17.65
N GLN A 26 -41.33 14.31 -18.84
CA GLN A 26 -42.17 13.24 -19.35
C GLN A 26 -41.29 12.15 -20.00
N LYS A 27 -41.70 10.91 -19.82
CA LYS A 27 -41.17 9.77 -20.58
C LYS A 27 -42.35 8.97 -21.17
N SER A 28 -42.24 8.66 -22.44
CA SER A 28 -43.26 7.83 -23.14
C SER A 28 -42.61 6.66 -23.84
N LYS A 29 -43.27 5.51 -23.82
CA LYS A 29 -42.89 4.30 -24.56
C LYS A 29 -44.15 3.68 -25.15
N GLY A 30 -44.09 3.30 -26.42
CA GLY A 30 -45.15 2.61 -27.11
C GLY A 30 -44.72 1.20 -27.53
N GLY A 31 -45.64 0.50 -28.24
CA GLY A 31 -45.35 -0.81 -28.79
C GLY A 31 -45.77 -1.99 -27.93
N PHE A 32 -46.47 -1.77 -26.81
CA PHE A 32 -46.95 -2.85 -25.95
C PHE A 32 -48.16 -3.53 -26.61
N LYS A 33 -48.11 -4.85 -26.72
CA LYS A 33 -49.20 -5.63 -27.37
C LYS A 33 -50.42 -5.73 -26.47
N THR A 34 -50.23 -5.74 -25.16
CA THR A 34 -51.32 -5.84 -24.18
C THR A 34 -51.36 -4.67 -23.21
N LYS A 35 -52.56 -4.36 -22.69
CA LYS A 35 -52.73 -3.34 -21.64
C LYS A 35 -51.98 -3.72 -20.35
N ASN A 36 -51.82 -5.00 -20.08
CA ASN A 36 -51.15 -5.51 -18.91
C ASN A 36 -49.63 -5.27 -18.96
N GLU A 37 -48.98 -5.53 -20.09
CA GLU A 37 -47.58 -5.17 -20.33
C GLU A 37 -47.33 -3.67 -20.17
N ALA A 38 -48.23 -2.86 -20.74
CA ALA A 38 -48.17 -1.40 -20.58
C ALA A 38 -48.30 -0.97 -19.12
N ARG A 39 -49.15 -1.64 -18.32
CA ARG A 39 -49.36 -1.36 -16.91
C ARG A 39 -48.17 -1.77 -16.06
N GLN A 40 -47.59 -2.93 -16.31
CA GLN A 40 -46.34 -3.37 -15.65
C GLN A 40 -45.21 -2.37 -15.88
N TYR A 41 -44.99 -1.96 -17.13
CA TYR A 41 -44.00 -0.96 -17.47
C TYR A 41 -44.28 0.39 -16.79
N ALA A 42 -45.53 0.82 -16.68
CA ALA A 42 -45.90 2.05 -16.01
C ALA A 42 -45.61 2.01 -14.52
N VAL A 43 -45.92 0.90 -13.85
CA VAL A 43 -45.63 0.66 -12.41
C VAL A 43 -44.14 0.63 -12.15
N GLU A 44 -43.36 -0.07 -12.97
CA GLU A 44 -41.89 -0.09 -12.85
C GLU A 44 -41.31 1.31 -13.00
N LEU A 45 -41.82 2.08 -13.97
CA LEU A 45 -41.35 3.43 -14.22
C LEU A 45 -41.73 4.41 -13.07
N GLU A 46 -42.94 4.27 -12.53
CA GLU A 46 -43.39 5.07 -11.36
C GLU A 46 -42.62 4.68 -10.09
N GLN A 47 -42.33 3.40 -9.86
CA GLN A 47 -41.44 2.96 -8.78
C GLN A 47 -40.04 3.52 -8.93
N GLN A 48 -39.48 3.52 -10.13
CA GLN A 48 -38.18 4.13 -10.40
C GLN A 48 -38.18 5.62 -10.11
N LEU A 49 -39.24 6.33 -10.44
CA LEU A 49 -39.43 7.75 -10.15
C LEU A 49 -39.62 8.04 -8.65
N PHE A 50 -40.42 7.22 -7.97
CA PHE A 50 -40.68 7.36 -6.54
C PHE A 50 -39.43 7.09 -5.70
N THR A 51 -38.57 6.18 -6.16
CA THR A 51 -37.30 5.87 -5.51
C THR A 51 -36.15 6.83 -5.88
N GLY A 52 -36.44 7.94 -6.62
CA GLY A 52 -35.45 9.00 -6.93
C GLY A 52 -34.47 8.64 -8.07
N VAL A 53 -34.75 7.59 -8.86
CA VAL A 53 -33.89 7.28 -10.00
C VAL A 53 -34.06 8.33 -11.08
N ASN A 54 -32.94 8.93 -11.43
CA ASN A 54 -32.86 9.82 -12.59
C ASN A 54 -32.97 8.97 -13.88
N ILE A 55 -34.18 8.85 -14.43
CA ILE A 55 -34.52 7.98 -15.61
C ILE A 55 -33.69 8.34 -16.87
N LYS A 56 -32.96 9.46 -16.85
CA LYS A 56 -32.07 9.94 -17.91
C LYS A 56 -30.60 9.63 -17.66
N GLN A 57 -30.22 8.95 -16.57
CA GLN A 57 -28.81 8.64 -16.39
C GLN A 57 -28.33 7.73 -17.52
N LYS A 58 -27.44 8.28 -18.36
CA LYS A 58 -26.70 7.52 -19.36
C LYS A 58 -25.99 6.37 -18.65
N LYS A 59 -26.15 5.14 -19.12
CA LYS A 59 -25.35 4.00 -18.65
C LYS A 59 -23.91 4.29 -18.97
N ILE A 60 -23.05 4.20 -17.95
CA ILE A 60 -21.62 4.51 -18.04
C ILE A 60 -20.85 3.21 -17.81
N PRO A 61 -20.00 2.77 -18.73
CA PRO A 61 -19.10 1.64 -18.48
C PRO A 61 -18.31 1.83 -17.19
N PHE A 62 -18.18 0.78 -16.39
CA PHE A 62 -17.49 0.89 -15.10
C PHE A 62 -16.02 1.31 -15.26
N SER A 63 -15.35 0.81 -16.30
CA SER A 63 -13.98 1.20 -16.63
C SER A 63 -13.84 2.70 -16.91
N GLU A 64 -14.77 3.29 -17.68
CA GLU A 64 -14.82 4.72 -17.98
C GLU A 64 -15.10 5.53 -16.71
N TYR A 65 -16.09 5.12 -15.90
CA TYR A 65 -16.41 5.80 -14.65
C TYR A 65 -15.23 5.79 -13.69
N PHE A 66 -14.57 4.64 -13.52
CA PHE A 66 -13.43 4.49 -12.61
C PHE A 66 -12.23 5.33 -13.07
N ALA A 67 -11.93 5.38 -14.36
CA ALA A 67 -10.85 6.19 -14.91
C ALA A 67 -11.11 7.69 -14.69
N ASN A 68 -12.30 8.19 -15.03
CA ASN A 68 -12.67 9.59 -14.82
C ASN A 68 -12.67 9.97 -13.33
N TRP A 69 -13.20 9.11 -12.47
CA TRP A 69 -13.15 9.32 -11.02
C TRP A 69 -11.71 9.39 -10.49
N TYR A 70 -10.82 8.52 -10.98
CA TYR A 70 -9.41 8.55 -10.61
C TYR A 70 -8.76 9.87 -11.02
N GLU A 71 -8.93 10.30 -12.26
CA GLU A 71 -8.36 11.54 -12.78
C GLU A 71 -8.79 12.76 -11.95
N VAL A 72 -10.07 12.84 -11.60
CA VAL A 72 -10.61 14.00 -10.87
C VAL A 72 -10.25 13.97 -9.39
N TYR A 73 -10.42 12.83 -8.71
CA TYR A 73 -10.38 12.80 -7.24
C TYR A 73 -9.09 12.24 -6.65
N LYS A 74 -8.28 11.51 -7.41
CA LYS A 74 -7.11 10.80 -6.86
C LYS A 74 -5.79 11.20 -7.52
N GLN A 75 -5.77 11.36 -8.81
CA GLN A 75 -4.53 11.63 -9.54
C GLN A 75 -3.82 12.92 -9.07
N PRO A 76 -4.50 14.06 -8.84
CA PRO A 76 -3.82 15.33 -8.50
C PRO A 76 -3.01 15.26 -7.19
N THR A 77 -3.44 14.42 -6.24
CA THR A 77 -2.81 14.31 -4.92
C THR A 77 -1.98 13.03 -4.75
N SER A 78 -1.99 12.15 -5.76
CA SER A 78 -1.36 10.84 -5.68
C SER A 78 0.12 10.89 -6.05
N LYS A 79 0.96 10.21 -5.25
CA LYS A 79 2.37 9.96 -5.59
C LYS A 79 2.46 8.99 -6.77
N HIS A 80 3.52 9.08 -7.56
CA HIS A 80 3.74 8.26 -8.78
C HIS A 80 3.50 6.75 -8.55
N SER A 81 4.02 6.17 -7.47
CA SER A 81 3.79 4.75 -7.15
C SER A 81 2.33 4.39 -6.84
N THR A 82 1.52 5.37 -6.41
CA THR A 82 0.08 5.20 -6.22
C THR A 82 -0.64 5.30 -7.56
N GLN A 83 -0.22 6.22 -8.43
CA GLN A 83 -0.74 6.36 -9.80
C GLN A 83 -0.58 5.06 -10.58
N GLN A 84 0.61 4.44 -10.56
CA GLN A 84 0.85 3.13 -11.18
C GLN A 84 -0.11 2.04 -10.70
N ARG A 85 -0.49 2.04 -9.41
CA ARG A 85 -1.48 1.09 -8.89
C ARG A 85 -2.88 1.34 -9.44
N TYR A 86 -3.27 2.60 -9.59
CA TYR A 86 -4.55 2.97 -10.22
C TYR A 86 -4.57 2.59 -11.69
N GLU A 87 -3.48 2.79 -12.43
CA GLU A 87 -3.35 2.36 -13.83
C GLU A 87 -3.53 0.84 -13.98
N VAL A 88 -2.92 0.06 -13.06
CA VAL A 88 -3.14 -1.38 -13.01
C VAL A 88 -4.61 -1.70 -12.71
N ALA A 89 -5.26 -0.96 -11.81
CA ALA A 89 -6.66 -1.18 -11.48
C ALA A 89 -7.58 -0.86 -12.67
N ILE A 90 -7.37 0.26 -13.36
CA ILE A 90 -8.11 0.64 -14.57
C ILE A 90 -8.01 -0.46 -15.62
N ARG A 91 -6.80 -0.95 -15.90
CA ARG A 91 -6.59 -2.03 -16.86
C ARG A 91 -7.34 -3.30 -16.46
N GLN A 92 -7.25 -3.75 -15.20
CA GLN A 92 -7.91 -4.96 -14.72
C GLN A 92 -9.44 -4.85 -14.73
N ILE A 93 -9.98 -3.67 -14.41
CA ILE A 93 -11.41 -3.38 -14.47
C ILE A 93 -11.88 -3.42 -15.93
N ASN A 94 -11.14 -2.81 -16.84
CA ASN A 94 -11.46 -2.80 -18.26
C ASN A 94 -11.42 -4.20 -18.89
N GLU A 95 -10.39 -5.00 -18.56
CA GLU A 95 -10.25 -6.37 -19.04
C GLU A 95 -11.42 -7.27 -18.59
N TYR A 96 -11.92 -7.08 -17.35
CA TYR A 96 -12.95 -7.95 -16.79
C TYR A 96 -14.37 -7.47 -17.08
N PHE A 97 -14.66 -6.19 -16.81
CA PHE A 97 -16.03 -5.66 -16.91
C PHE A 97 -16.35 -5.10 -18.30
N GLN A 98 -15.34 -4.84 -19.14
CA GLN A 98 -15.52 -4.30 -20.50
C GLN A 98 -16.53 -3.14 -20.53
N ASP A 99 -17.61 -3.30 -21.31
CA ASP A 99 -18.67 -2.28 -21.48
C ASP A 99 -19.81 -2.39 -20.45
N ILE A 100 -19.67 -3.24 -19.42
CA ILE A 100 -20.70 -3.38 -18.39
C ILE A 100 -20.83 -2.06 -17.64
N ALA A 101 -22.05 -1.51 -17.64
CA ALA A 101 -22.30 -0.25 -16.94
C ALA A 101 -22.20 -0.45 -15.42
N ILE A 102 -21.64 0.55 -14.70
CA ILE A 102 -21.51 0.51 -13.23
C ILE A 102 -22.86 0.28 -12.54
N GLN A 103 -23.96 0.75 -13.16
CA GLN A 103 -25.33 0.57 -12.67
C GLN A 103 -25.84 -0.88 -12.73
N ASP A 104 -25.25 -1.68 -13.60
CA ASP A 104 -25.69 -3.06 -13.85
C ASP A 104 -24.84 -4.10 -13.09
N ILE A 105 -23.72 -3.69 -12.47
CA ILE A 105 -22.86 -4.59 -11.70
C ILE A 105 -23.54 -4.98 -10.40
N THR A 106 -23.65 -6.29 -10.18
CA THR A 106 -24.17 -6.84 -8.93
C THR A 106 -23.03 -7.20 -7.96
N ARG A 107 -23.37 -7.41 -6.68
CA ARG A 107 -22.41 -7.96 -5.70
C ARG A 107 -21.85 -9.32 -6.13
N HIS A 108 -22.66 -10.13 -6.81
CA HIS A 108 -22.22 -11.43 -7.35
C HIS A 108 -21.12 -11.24 -8.40
N ASP A 109 -21.33 -10.38 -9.39
CA ASP A 109 -20.35 -10.11 -10.46
C ASP A 109 -19.05 -9.61 -9.91
N TYR A 110 -19.12 -8.72 -8.92
CA TYR A 110 -17.95 -8.20 -8.24
C TYR A 110 -17.20 -9.26 -7.41
N GLN A 111 -17.92 -10.16 -6.75
CA GLN A 111 -17.31 -11.29 -6.04
C GLN A 111 -16.59 -12.25 -7.01
N VAL A 112 -17.20 -12.56 -8.17
CA VAL A 112 -16.58 -13.39 -9.21
C VAL A 112 -15.29 -12.72 -9.73
N PHE A 113 -15.32 -11.40 -9.96
CA PHE A 113 -14.12 -10.65 -10.32
C PHE A 113 -13.02 -10.81 -9.26
N LEU A 114 -13.32 -10.62 -7.98
CA LEU A 114 -12.33 -10.75 -6.91
C LEU A 114 -11.79 -12.18 -6.78
N ASN A 115 -12.64 -13.19 -7.01
CA ASN A 115 -12.22 -14.59 -6.99
C ASN A 115 -11.18 -14.85 -8.09
N GLN A 116 -11.45 -14.42 -9.33
CA GLN A 116 -10.50 -14.56 -10.44
C GLN A 116 -9.24 -13.72 -10.23
N TYR A 117 -9.41 -12.47 -9.83
CA TYR A 117 -8.28 -11.56 -9.59
C TYR A 117 -7.34 -12.10 -8.50
N GLY A 118 -7.89 -12.74 -7.47
CA GLY A 118 -7.17 -13.21 -6.30
C GLY A 118 -6.45 -14.55 -6.46
N THR A 119 -6.79 -15.36 -7.46
CA THR A 119 -6.31 -16.75 -7.64
C THR A 119 -4.79 -16.89 -7.53
N ASN A 120 -4.03 -15.91 -8.02
CA ASN A 120 -2.56 -15.93 -8.03
C ASN A 120 -1.95 -14.68 -7.40
N ARG A 121 -2.65 -14.01 -6.48
CA ARG A 121 -2.23 -12.76 -5.85
C ARG A 121 -2.26 -12.84 -4.34
N SER A 122 -1.37 -12.08 -3.68
CA SER A 122 -1.32 -12.01 -2.23
C SER A 122 -2.54 -11.27 -1.65
N LYS A 123 -2.88 -11.58 -0.39
CA LYS A 123 -3.96 -10.92 0.36
C LYS A 123 -3.87 -9.39 0.29
N ASN A 124 -2.67 -8.84 0.45
CA ASN A 124 -2.49 -7.38 0.42
C ASN A 124 -2.75 -6.78 -0.97
N THR A 125 -2.37 -7.46 -2.04
CA THR A 125 -2.64 -7.02 -3.42
C THR A 125 -4.14 -6.96 -3.69
N VAL A 126 -4.88 -8.00 -3.30
CA VAL A 126 -6.34 -8.05 -3.46
C VAL A 126 -7.02 -6.99 -2.60
N ARG A 127 -6.56 -6.80 -1.34
CA ARG A 127 -7.09 -5.75 -0.45
C ARG A 127 -6.90 -4.34 -1.02
N ILE A 128 -5.75 -4.06 -1.62
CA ILE A 128 -5.49 -2.75 -2.24
C ILE A 128 -6.44 -2.52 -3.43
N MET A 129 -6.60 -3.50 -4.32
CA MET A 129 -7.54 -3.44 -5.43
C MET A 129 -8.96 -3.19 -4.94
N HIS A 130 -9.43 -3.99 -3.99
CA HIS A 130 -10.75 -3.83 -3.38
C HIS A 130 -10.93 -2.43 -2.77
N SER A 131 -9.94 -1.91 -2.05
CA SER A 131 -10.02 -0.59 -1.42
C SER A 131 -10.14 0.55 -2.43
N MET A 132 -9.43 0.47 -3.57
CA MET A 132 -9.54 1.46 -4.64
C MET A 132 -10.92 1.43 -5.31
N ILE A 133 -11.43 0.23 -5.61
CA ILE A 133 -12.76 0.05 -6.19
C ILE A 133 -13.85 0.50 -5.21
N LYS A 134 -13.74 0.11 -3.93
CA LYS A 134 -14.69 0.51 -2.89
C LYS A 134 -14.77 2.04 -2.75
N ALA A 135 -13.66 2.74 -2.81
CA ALA A 135 -13.63 4.21 -2.74
C ALA A 135 -14.35 4.83 -3.94
N CYS A 136 -14.15 4.31 -5.16
CA CYS A 136 -14.85 4.75 -6.37
C CYS A 136 -16.36 4.48 -6.29
N VAL A 137 -16.74 3.26 -5.88
CA VAL A 137 -18.14 2.86 -5.73
C VAL A 137 -18.86 3.69 -4.66
N SER A 138 -18.18 4.02 -3.55
CA SER A 138 -18.73 4.93 -2.53
C SER A 138 -18.99 6.33 -3.08
N SER A 139 -18.12 6.84 -3.96
CA SER A 139 -18.34 8.11 -4.67
C SER A 139 -19.55 8.03 -5.61
N ALA A 140 -19.66 6.91 -6.37
CA ALA A 140 -20.80 6.67 -7.26
C ALA A 140 -22.15 6.60 -6.51
N MET A 141 -22.11 6.07 -5.28
CA MET A 141 -23.28 6.08 -4.37
C MET A 141 -23.63 7.51 -3.92
N TYR A 142 -22.62 8.27 -3.50
CA TYR A 142 -22.80 9.66 -3.07
C TYR A 142 -23.37 10.54 -4.19
N ASP A 143 -22.90 10.32 -5.42
CA ASP A 143 -23.36 11.04 -6.63
C ASP A 143 -24.68 10.49 -7.19
N GLU A 144 -25.35 9.57 -6.48
CA GLU A 144 -26.60 8.91 -6.88
C GLU A 144 -26.53 8.19 -8.26
N ILE A 145 -25.32 7.80 -8.71
CA ILE A 145 -25.12 7.07 -9.98
C ILE A 145 -25.53 5.60 -9.83
N ILE A 146 -25.28 5.02 -8.67
CA ILE A 146 -25.73 3.68 -8.29
C ILE A 146 -26.46 3.76 -6.95
N ARG A 147 -27.32 2.76 -6.69
CA ARG A 147 -28.15 2.72 -5.49
C ARG A 147 -27.61 1.82 -4.39
N LYS A 148 -26.88 0.78 -4.78
CA LYS A 148 -26.39 -0.25 -3.86
C LYS A 148 -24.87 -0.35 -4.01
N ASN A 149 -24.20 -0.44 -2.89
CA ASN A 149 -22.77 -0.68 -2.86
C ASN A 149 -22.50 -2.17 -3.11
N PHE A 150 -22.12 -2.52 -4.32
CA PHE A 150 -21.81 -3.89 -4.68
C PHE A 150 -20.47 -4.40 -4.11
N THR A 151 -19.70 -3.52 -3.47
CA THR A 151 -18.41 -3.91 -2.83
C THR A 151 -18.55 -4.30 -1.36
N GLU A 152 -19.75 -4.22 -0.78
CA GLU A 152 -19.98 -4.60 0.61
C GLU A 152 -20.29 -6.10 0.78
N ASN A 153 -19.96 -6.61 1.97
CA ASN A 153 -20.19 -8.02 2.32
C ASN A 153 -19.60 -9.02 1.32
N ILE A 154 -18.37 -8.74 0.84
CA ILE A 154 -17.60 -9.61 -0.05
C ILE A 154 -16.54 -10.40 0.75
N GLN A 155 -16.04 -11.47 0.15
CA GLN A 155 -14.93 -12.24 0.66
C GLN A 155 -13.67 -11.98 -0.16
N LEU A 156 -12.55 -11.70 0.52
CA LEU A 156 -11.26 -11.56 -0.16
C LEU A 156 -10.67 -12.95 -0.43
N VAL A 157 -10.72 -13.38 -1.68
CA VAL A 157 -10.04 -14.59 -2.14
C VAL A 157 -8.63 -14.23 -2.58
N PHE A 158 -7.63 -14.98 -2.15
CA PHE A 158 -6.23 -14.75 -2.46
C PHE A 158 -5.44 -16.05 -2.37
N ASP A 159 -4.24 -16.07 -2.95
CA ASP A 159 -3.30 -17.18 -2.83
C ASP A 159 -2.42 -16.99 -1.57
N PRO A 160 -2.57 -17.87 -0.56
CA PRO A 160 -1.74 -17.80 0.66
C PRO A 160 -0.25 -17.95 0.38
N ALA A 161 0.14 -18.72 -0.66
CA ALA A 161 1.54 -18.92 -1.02
C ALA A 161 2.22 -17.63 -1.53
N ARG A 162 1.43 -16.66 -2.02
CA ARG A 162 1.90 -15.34 -2.44
C ARG A 162 1.99 -14.33 -1.29
N THR A 163 1.52 -14.67 -0.10
CA THR A 163 1.64 -13.81 1.07
C THR A 163 3.08 -13.88 1.58
N ARG A 164 3.82 -12.78 1.44
CA ARG A 164 5.20 -12.72 1.93
C ARG A 164 5.22 -12.85 3.44
N LYS A 165 5.97 -13.82 3.93
CA LYS A 165 6.36 -13.89 5.34
C LYS A 165 7.45 -12.86 5.59
N ILE A 166 7.43 -12.23 6.75
CA ILE A 166 8.50 -11.36 7.19
C ILE A 166 9.71 -12.24 7.45
N ASP A 167 10.81 -11.93 6.76
CA ASP A 167 12.05 -12.68 6.86
C ASP A 167 13.10 -11.82 7.57
N TYR A 168 13.81 -12.44 8.52
CA TYR A 168 14.89 -11.81 9.28
C TYR A 168 16.01 -12.81 9.53
N LEU A 169 17.19 -12.32 9.86
CA LEU A 169 18.37 -13.14 10.13
C LEU A 169 18.44 -13.53 11.61
N SER A 170 18.87 -14.77 11.88
CA SER A 170 19.32 -15.17 13.23
C SER A 170 20.57 -14.38 13.63
N LEU A 171 20.94 -14.44 14.91
CA LEU A 171 22.14 -13.76 15.39
C LEU A 171 23.42 -14.24 14.67
N ASP A 172 23.55 -15.53 14.43
CA ASP A 172 24.69 -16.11 13.70
C ASP A 172 24.71 -15.71 12.23
N GLU A 173 23.55 -15.74 11.56
CA GLU A 173 23.40 -15.29 10.19
C GLU A 173 23.75 -13.80 10.06
N LEU A 174 23.26 -12.97 11.02
CA LEU A 174 23.55 -11.53 11.05
C LEU A 174 25.03 -11.26 11.23
N LYS A 175 25.69 -11.99 12.14
CA LYS A 175 27.13 -11.89 12.37
C LYS A 175 27.92 -12.24 11.11
N ARG A 176 27.64 -13.38 10.46
CA ARG A 176 28.31 -13.78 9.22
C ARG A 176 28.13 -12.74 8.10
N LEU A 177 26.91 -12.21 7.93
CA LEU A 177 26.65 -11.18 6.94
C LEU A 177 27.43 -9.90 7.25
N THR A 178 27.46 -9.48 8.51
CA THR A 178 28.20 -8.28 8.96
C THR A 178 29.69 -8.43 8.71
N ASP A 179 30.27 -9.57 9.08
CA ASP A 179 31.70 -9.88 8.88
C ASP A 179 32.07 -9.84 7.38
N LEU A 180 31.26 -10.43 6.52
CA LEU A 180 31.46 -10.36 5.07
C LEU A 180 31.34 -8.95 4.51
N CYS A 181 30.44 -8.13 5.05
CA CYS A 181 30.36 -6.72 4.68
C CYS A 181 31.63 -5.97 5.07
N LEU A 182 32.11 -6.17 6.29
CA LEU A 182 33.30 -5.50 6.84
C LEU A 182 34.57 -5.89 6.11
N ASN A 183 34.80 -7.20 5.94
CA ASN A 183 36.03 -7.72 5.33
C ASN A 183 36.17 -7.41 3.84
N GLY A 184 35.05 -7.19 3.15
CA GLY A 184 35.05 -6.93 1.71
C GLY A 184 34.58 -5.54 1.32
N ARG A 185 34.48 -4.58 2.28
CA ARG A 185 34.05 -3.21 1.94
C ARG A 185 35.17 -2.47 1.19
N GLN A 186 34.74 -1.71 0.20
CA GLN A 186 35.61 -0.88 -0.62
C GLN A 186 34.93 0.46 -0.85
N LYS A 187 35.62 1.56 -0.63
CA LYS A 187 35.12 2.94 -0.73
C LYS A 187 34.47 3.25 -2.07
N ARG A 188 34.99 2.65 -3.15
CA ARG A 188 34.45 2.82 -4.50
C ARG A 188 33.08 2.07 -4.71
N TYR A 189 32.70 1.10 -3.85
CA TYR A 189 31.46 0.32 -3.91
C TYR A 189 30.67 0.46 -2.63
N THR A 190 29.82 1.47 -2.56
CA THR A 190 29.18 1.90 -1.32
C THR A 190 28.03 0.98 -0.83
N SER A 191 27.60 0.00 -1.64
CA SER A 191 26.48 -0.91 -1.29
C SER A 191 26.69 -1.69 0.03
N ARG A 192 27.93 -2.10 0.35
CA ARG A 192 28.23 -2.80 1.61
C ARG A 192 28.08 -1.88 2.82
N TYR A 193 28.49 -0.63 2.69
CA TYR A 193 28.28 0.39 3.73
C TYR A 193 26.78 0.70 3.90
N MET A 194 25.99 0.73 2.84
CA MET A 194 24.53 0.86 2.93
C MET A 194 23.91 -0.30 3.70
N ILE A 195 24.37 -1.55 3.47
CA ILE A 195 23.91 -2.75 4.17
C ILE A 195 24.27 -2.65 5.65
N LEU A 196 25.52 -2.30 6.01
CA LEU A 196 25.95 -2.09 7.40
C LEU A 196 25.11 -1.00 8.09
N THR A 197 24.87 0.12 7.40
CA THR A 197 24.02 1.19 7.92
C THR A 197 22.59 0.69 8.17
N ALA A 198 22.01 -0.09 7.26
CA ALA A 198 20.67 -0.66 7.45
C ALA A 198 20.61 -1.63 8.64
N ILE A 199 21.63 -2.47 8.83
CA ILE A 199 21.77 -3.38 9.97
C ILE A 199 21.82 -2.59 11.28
N MET A 200 22.64 -1.55 11.36
CA MET A 200 22.92 -0.80 12.59
C MET A 200 21.80 0.20 12.96
N THR A 201 21.01 0.67 11.99
CA THR A 201 20.05 1.76 12.20
C THR A 201 18.59 1.37 11.95
N GLY A 202 18.34 0.33 11.16
CA GLY A 202 17.00 -0.02 10.68
C GLY A 202 16.40 0.99 9.69
N MET A 203 17.18 1.91 9.13
CA MET A 203 16.71 2.92 8.16
C MET A 203 16.21 2.28 6.87
N ARG A 204 15.29 2.95 6.21
CA ARG A 204 14.79 2.54 4.88
C ARG A 204 15.84 2.83 3.80
N ILE A 205 15.88 2.04 2.75
CA ILE A 205 16.88 2.22 1.67
C ILE A 205 16.89 3.65 1.09
N GLY A 206 15.72 4.26 0.88
CA GLY A 206 15.63 5.63 0.38
C GLY A 206 16.14 6.67 1.39
N GLU A 207 16.00 6.44 2.70
CA GLU A 207 16.55 7.28 3.75
C GLU A 207 18.10 7.18 3.76
N ILE A 208 18.63 5.96 3.62
CA ILE A 208 20.08 5.73 3.53
C ILE A 208 20.66 6.39 2.27
N MET A 209 20.03 6.19 1.10
CA MET A 209 20.48 6.82 -0.14
C MET A 209 20.51 8.36 -0.07
N ALA A 210 19.64 8.97 0.74
CA ALA A 210 19.51 10.42 0.87
C ALA A 210 20.47 11.05 1.89
N LEU A 211 21.27 10.24 2.61
CA LEU A 211 22.17 10.77 3.63
C LEU A 211 23.25 11.69 3.03
N THR A 212 23.39 12.86 3.63
CA THR A 212 24.46 13.81 3.41
C THR A 212 25.35 13.88 4.66
N TRP A 213 26.55 14.42 4.54
CA TRP A 213 27.44 14.57 5.69
C TRP A 213 26.86 15.50 6.76
N ASP A 214 26.04 16.48 6.37
CA ASP A 214 25.34 17.40 7.29
C ASP A 214 24.29 16.70 8.16
N ASP A 215 23.84 15.49 7.77
CA ASP A 215 22.90 14.70 8.57
C ASP A 215 23.59 13.92 9.71
N ILE A 216 24.94 13.92 9.75
CA ILE A 216 25.73 13.13 10.70
C ILE A 216 26.39 14.03 11.75
N ASP A 217 25.98 13.88 12.99
CA ASP A 217 26.63 14.53 14.14
C ASP A 217 27.58 13.52 14.80
N TYR A 218 28.88 13.73 14.60
CA TYR A 218 29.94 12.89 15.15
C TYR A 218 30.11 13.06 16.65
N GLN A 219 29.82 14.25 17.21
CA GLN A 219 29.94 14.52 18.63
C GLN A 219 28.82 13.88 19.43
N ARG A 220 27.58 13.99 18.92
CA ARG A 220 26.40 13.39 19.54
C ARG A 220 26.19 11.94 19.14
N GLN A 221 26.97 11.43 18.21
CA GLN A 221 26.82 10.10 17.63
C GLN A 221 25.39 9.86 17.11
N THR A 222 24.90 10.76 16.25
CA THR A 222 23.55 10.68 15.72
C THR A 222 23.49 10.86 14.20
N ILE A 223 22.48 10.29 13.61
CA ILE A 223 22.10 10.50 12.20
C ILE A 223 20.70 11.08 12.17
N THR A 224 20.53 12.23 11.52
CA THR A 224 19.23 12.87 11.29
C THR A 224 18.61 12.35 10.02
N VAL A 225 17.36 11.88 10.11
CA VAL A 225 16.57 11.40 8.97
C VAL A 225 15.43 12.38 8.74
N ASN A 226 15.53 13.21 7.71
CA ASN A 226 14.55 14.25 7.36
C ASN A 226 14.15 14.23 5.86
N LYS A 227 14.78 13.38 5.06
CA LYS A 227 14.58 13.26 3.62
C LYS A 227 14.74 11.83 3.13
N THR A 228 14.30 11.55 1.91
CA THR A 228 14.46 10.26 1.25
C THR A 228 14.85 10.49 -0.21
N TRP A 229 15.55 9.52 -0.81
CA TRP A 229 15.92 9.55 -2.21
C TRP A 229 14.86 8.95 -3.11
N ASP A 230 14.53 9.62 -4.20
CA ASP A 230 13.57 9.14 -5.20
C ASP A 230 14.21 8.20 -6.22
N TYR A 231 14.54 7.00 -5.79
CA TYR A 231 15.16 6.00 -6.67
C TYR A 231 14.20 5.39 -7.71
N GLN A 232 12.90 5.75 -7.69
CA GLN A 232 11.89 5.25 -8.62
C GLN A 232 11.62 6.20 -9.79
N SER A 233 11.84 7.50 -9.61
CA SER A 233 11.51 8.54 -10.60
C SER A 233 12.74 9.32 -11.07
N GLY A 234 13.90 8.66 -11.15
CA GLY A 234 15.10 9.25 -11.73
C GLY A 234 16.07 9.94 -10.75
N GLY A 235 15.82 9.85 -9.43
CA GLY A 235 16.69 10.43 -8.40
C GLY A 235 16.18 11.76 -7.85
N GLY A 236 16.93 12.30 -6.87
CA GLY A 236 16.60 13.55 -6.18
C GLY A 236 16.04 13.37 -4.79
N PHE A 237 16.07 14.44 -4.01
CA PHE A 237 15.52 14.44 -2.66
C PHE A 237 14.00 14.57 -2.68
N LYS A 238 13.36 13.82 -1.82
CA LYS A 238 11.93 13.94 -1.46
C LYS A 238 11.77 14.12 0.03
N ALA A 239 10.71 14.80 0.44
CA ALA A 239 10.27 14.77 1.83
C ALA A 239 9.99 13.32 2.26
N THR A 240 10.14 13.04 3.53
CA THR A 240 9.78 11.76 4.14
C THR A 240 8.30 11.46 3.91
N LYS A 241 7.88 10.21 4.14
CA LYS A 241 6.50 9.79 3.86
C LYS A 241 5.48 10.49 4.77
N ASN A 242 5.85 10.69 6.05
CA ASN A 242 5.03 11.31 7.10
C ASN A 242 5.97 12.09 8.03
N ASP A 243 5.46 13.04 8.79
CA ASP A 243 6.23 13.86 9.75
C ASP A 243 6.93 13.00 10.83
N SER A 244 6.29 11.90 11.28
CA SER A 244 6.87 10.92 12.19
C SER A 244 8.11 10.21 11.64
N SER A 245 8.33 10.24 10.33
CA SER A 245 9.53 9.70 9.72
C SER A 245 10.75 10.59 9.94
N ASN A 246 10.56 11.89 10.26
CA ASN A 246 11.62 12.79 10.66
C ASN A 246 12.05 12.41 12.08
N ARG A 247 13.28 12.02 12.22
CA ARG A 247 13.83 11.52 13.49
C ARG A 247 15.35 11.61 13.54
N THR A 248 15.87 11.55 14.75
CA THR A 248 17.30 11.37 15.01
C THR A 248 17.54 9.95 15.52
N VAL A 249 18.50 9.27 14.91
CA VAL A 249 18.88 7.89 15.23
C VAL A 249 20.24 7.90 15.91
N ASN A 250 20.31 7.47 17.18
CA ASN A 250 21.59 7.26 17.86
C ASN A 250 22.34 6.09 17.20
N VAL A 251 23.63 6.28 16.95
CA VAL A 251 24.50 5.31 16.31
C VAL A 251 25.78 5.11 17.11
N THR A 252 26.50 4.03 16.82
CA THR A 252 27.77 3.75 17.48
C THR A 252 28.91 4.49 16.77
N GLN A 253 29.97 4.81 17.53
CA GLN A 253 31.19 5.38 16.95
C GLN A 253 31.73 4.49 15.81
N GLN A 254 31.66 3.20 15.98
CA GLN A 254 32.12 2.23 14.98
C GLN A 254 31.42 2.40 13.62
N LEU A 255 30.09 2.64 13.61
CA LEU A 255 29.39 2.93 12.35
C LEU A 255 29.87 4.24 11.73
N LEU A 256 30.08 5.27 12.55
CA LEU A 256 30.58 6.56 12.09
C LEU A 256 31.98 6.45 11.49
N ASP A 257 32.86 5.65 12.08
CA ASP A 257 34.20 5.39 11.56
C ASP A 257 34.16 4.70 10.20
N TRP A 258 33.27 3.71 10.03
CA TRP A 258 33.09 3.08 8.71
C TRP A 258 32.55 4.06 7.67
N LEU A 259 31.59 4.91 8.03
CA LEU A 259 31.06 5.91 7.11
C LEU A 259 32.14 6.97 6.76
N ALA A 260 32.95 7.36 7.72
CA ALA A 260 34.03 8.34 7.50
C ALA A 260 35.02 7.92 6.40
N GLU A 261 35.21 6.60 6.18
CA GLU A 261 36.02 6.08 5.07
C GLU A 261 35.51 6.57 3.70
N LEU A 262 34.18 6.82 3.56
CA LEU A 262 33.55 7.26 2.32
C LEU A 262 33.80 8.74 1.99
N LYS A 263 34.31 9.56 2.93
CA LYS A 263 34.67 10.95 2.68
C LYS A 263 35.73 11.10 1.57
N GLU A 264 36.52 10.04 1.35
CA GLU A 264 37.51 10.01 0.26
C GLU A 264 36.88 10.05 -1.15
N ASN A 265 35.58 9.79 -1.28
CA ASN A 265 34.85 9.91 -2.55
C ASN A 265 34.59 11.39 -2.95
N ASN A 266 34.87 12.36 -2.05
CA ASN A 266 34.73 13.80 -2.28
C ASN A 266 33.32 14.22 -2.74
N SER A 267 32.28 13.60 -2.18
CA SER A 267 30.87 13.93 -2.42
C SER A 267 30.21 14.48 -1.16
N ASN A 268 29.20 15.33 -1.35
CA ASN A 268 28.34 15.77 -0.24
C ASN A 268 27.39 14.66 0.22
N MET A 269 27.15 13.65 -0.65
CA MET A 269 26.33 12.49 -0.34
C MET A 269 27.17 11.36 0.25
N VAL A 270 26.75 10.78 1.36
CA VAL A 270 27.51 9.72 2.07
C VAL A 270 27.76 8.50 1.18
N PHE A 271 26.75 8.06 0.42
CA PHE A 271 26.82 6.83 -0.37
C PHE A 271 27.07 7.04 -1.87
N GLU A 272 27.35 8.24 -2.29
CA GLU A 272 27.80 8.51 -3.66
C GLU A 272 29.25 8.05 -3.82
N ASN A 273 29.54 7.34 -4.90
CA ASN A 273 30.88 6.89 -5.21
C ASN A 273 31.68 7.99 -5.95
N ALA A 274 32.99 7.78 -6.15
CA ALA A 274 33.87 8.73 -6.84
C ALA A 274 33.44 9.03 -8.30
N ARG A 275 32.45 8.34 -8.86
CA ARG A 275 31.88 8.59 -10.19
C ARG A 275 30.59 9.41 -10.14
N GLY A 276 30.21 9.94 -9.00
CA GLY A 276 28.96 10.68 -8.84
C GLY A 276 27.70 9.79 -8.86
N GLN A 277 27.82 8.51 -8.46
CA GLN A 277 26.70 7.57 -8.53
C GLN A 277 26.37 7.02 -7.15
N ILE A 278 25.09 7.07 -6.78
CA ILE A 278 24.53 6.36 -5.64
C ILE A 278 24.07 4.97 -6.14
N PRO A 279 24.40 3.86 -5.46
CA PRO A 279 23.93 2.54 -5.85
C PRO A 279 22.40 2.49 -5.93
N THR A 280 21.87 1.97 -7.05
CA THR A 280 20.43 1.76 -7.19
C THR A 280 19.93 0.74 -6.17
N SER A 281 18.61 0.75 -5.88
CA SER A 281 17.98 -0.27 -5.04
C SER A 281 18.25 -1.70 -5.57
N ALA A 282 18.28 -1.87 -6.90
CA ALA A 282 18.63 -3.15 -7.52
C ALA A 282 20.07 -3.54 -7.25
N ALA A 283 21.02 -2.61 -7.36
CA ALA A 283 22.45 -2.86 -7.10
C ALA A 283 22.69 -3.24 -5.62
N ALA A 284 22.10 -2.51 -4.69
CA ALA A 284 22.16 -2.83 -3.26
C ALA A 284 21.58 -4.22 -2.94
N ASN A 285 20.44 -4.58 -3.54
CA ASN A 285 19.84 -5.91 -3.38
C ASN A 285 20.68 -7.01 -4.05
N ASN A 286 21.33 -6.77 -5.18
CA ASN A 286 22.23 -7.74 -5.82
C ASN A 286 23.45 -7.99 -4.96
N THR A 287 24.07 -6.93 -4.40
CA THR A 287 25.16 -7.07 -3.43
C THR A 287 24.73 -7.89 -2.24
N LEU A 288 23.56 -7.59 -1.65
CA LEU A 288 23.03 -8.34 -0.52
C LEU A 288 22.82 -9.82 -0.86
N ARG A 289 22.23 -10.16 -2.00
CA ARG A 289 22.05 -11.56 -2.44
C ARG A 289 23.38 -12.31 -2.60
N THR A 290 24.40 -11.66 -3.16
CA THR A 290 25.74 -12.22 -3.27
C THR A 290 26.33 -12.51 -1.89
N LEU A 291 26.20 -11.59 -0.95
CA LEU A 291 26.69 -11.76 0.42
C LEU A 291 25.94 -12.86 1.17
N LEU A 292 24.62 -12.94 1.03
CA LEU A 292 23.83 -14.03 1.63
C LEU A 292 24.26 -15.39 1.09
N LYS A 293 24.53 -15.50 -0.22
CA LYS A 293 25.06 -16.73 -0.82
C LYS A 293 26.44 -17.09 -0.25
N GLN A 294 27.36 -16.11 -0.11
CA GLN A 294 28.68 -16.31 0.48
C GLN A 294 28.61 -16.69 1.95
N ALA A 295 27.62 -16.17 2.67
CA ALA A 295 27.35 -16.52 4.07
C ALA A 295 26.61 -17.86 4.24
N GLU A 296 26.27 -18.55 3.15
CA GLU A 296 25.45 -19.78 3.15
C GLU A 296 24.06 -19.61 3.79
N ILE A 297 23.46 -18.40 3.63
CA ILE A 297 22.15 -18.06 4.17
C ILE A 297 21.08 -18.32 3.10
N LYS A 298 20.24 -19.34 3.31
CA LYS A 298 19.19 -19.77 2.38
C LYS A 298 17.85 -19.06 2.64
N LYS A 299 17.74 -17.79 2.28
CA LYS A 299 16.52 -16.98 2.43
C LYS A 299 16.17 -16.30 1.10
N PRO A 300 15.44 -16.97 0.19
CA PRO A 300 15.22 -16.49 -1.19
C PRO A 300 14.41 -15.20 -1.27
N SER A 301 13.54 -14.93 -0.30
CA SER A 301 12.73 -13.69 -0.22
C SER A 301 13.43 -12.54 0.50
N PHE A 302 14.61 -12.78 1.08
CA PHE A 302 15.34 -11.76 1.81
C PHE A 302 15.84 -10.64 0.87
N HIS A 303 15.57 -9.42 1.23
CA HIS A 303 15.91 -8.24 0.45
C HIS A 303 16.30 -7.09 1.37
N PHE A 304 16.71 -5.95 0.82
CA PHE A 304 17.26 -4.85 1.61
C PHE A 304 16.35 -4.40 2.75
N HIS A 305 15.02 -4.36 2.53
CA HIS A 305 14.07 -4.01 3.60
C HIS A 305 14.02 -5.06 4.73
N SER A 306 14.38 -6.31 4.46
CA SER A 306 14.47 -7.37 5.48
C SER A 306 15.56 -7.10 6.51
N LEU A 307 16.58 -6.28 6.19
CA LEU A 307 17.57 -5.82 7.15
C LEU A 307 16.95 -4.98 8.29
N ARG A 308 15.93 -4.19 7.95
CA ARG A 308 15.16 -3.45 8.96
C ARG A 308 14.36 -4.40 9.86
N HIS A 309 13.79 -5.48 9.31
CA HIS A 309 13.15 -6.53 10.12
C HIS A 309 14.16 -7.25 11.02
N THR A 310 15.37 -7.52 10.50
CA THR A 310 16.48 -8.08 11.28
C THR A 310 16.90 -7.15 12.42
N HIS A 311 17.00 -5.85 12.16
CA HIS A 311 17.32 -4.86 13.21
C HIS A 311 16.29 -4.87 14.34
N VAL A 312 14.98 -4.95 14.00
CA VAL A 312 13.90 -5.06 15.00
C VAL A 312 14.01 -6.36 15.78
N ALA A 313 14.16 -7.49 15.09
CA ALA A 313 14.29 -8.79 15.73
C ALA A 313 15.48 -8.84 16.68
N TYR A 314 16.62 -8.26 16.28
CA TYR A 314 17.81 -8.12 17.12
C TYR A 314 17.54 -7.31 18.39
N LEU A 315 16.93 -6.12 18.25
CA LEU A 315 16.65 -5.26 19.41
C LEU A 315 15.62 -5.89 20.36
N LEU A 316 14.58 -6.52 19.84
CA LEU A 316 13.61 -7.29 20.64
C LEU A 316 14.29 -8.43 21.39
N SER A 317 15.21 -9.18 20.76
CA SER A 317 15.96 -10.25 21.42
C SER A 317 16.88 -9.75 22.55
N LYS A 318 17.20 -8.46 22.58
CA LYS A 318 17.96 -7.77 23.64
C LYS A 318 17.08 -7.09 24.68
N GLY A 319 15.77 -7.31 24.67
CA GLY A 319 14.84 -6.76 25.64
C GLY A 319 14.48 -5.30 25.44
N ILE A 320 14.79 -4.73 24.28
CA ILE A 320 14.41 -3.35 24.00
C ILE A 320 12.90 -3.26 23.74
N ASP A 321 12.25 -2.34 24.41
CA ASP A 321 10.81 -2.12 24.30
C ASP A 321 10.37 -1.77 22.89
N ILE A 322 9.25 -2.35 22.45
CA ILE A 322 8.71 -2.19 21.09
C ILE A 322 8.32 -0.72 20.78
N PHE A 323 7.94 0.05 21.79
CA PHE A 323 7.63 1.47 21.62
C PHE A 323 8.91 2.27 21.28
N VAL A 324 10.02 1.99 21.99
CA VAL A 324 11.33 2.59 21.71
C VAL A 324 11.80 2.22 20.31
N ILE A 325 11.65 0.96 19.93
CA ILE A 325 11.97 0.47 18.57
C ILE A 325 11.10 1.18 17.52
N SER A 326 9.80 1.31 17.74
CA SER A 326 8.88 2.00 16.82
C SER A 326 9.27 3.46 16.59
N LYS A 327 9.61 4.18 17.65
CA LYS A 327 10.12 5.56 17.58
C LYS A 327 11.44 5.64 16.80
N ARG A 328 12.38 4.74 17.09
CA ARG A 328 13.66 4.65 16.36
C ARG A 328 13.46 4.43 14.87
N LEU A 329 12.49 3.63 14.50
CA LEU A 329 12.15 3.33 13.10
C LEU A 329 11.41 4.47 12.39
N GLY A 330 10.81 5.42 13.12
CA GLY A 330 9.96 6.49 12.56
C GLY A 330 8.65 5.97 11.99
N ASN A 331 8.01 5.05 12.69
CA ASN A 331 6.66 4.61 12.37
C ASN A 331 5.65 5.56 13.03
N SER A 332 4.63 5.97 12.27
CA SER A 332 3.60 6.90 12.75
C SER A 332 2.69 6.29 13.81
N ASP A 333 2.53 4.99 13.76
CA ASP A 333 1.63 4.24 14.62
C ASP A 333 2.33 2.99 15.17
N LEU A 334 2.22 2.81 16.48
CA LEU A 334 2.73 1.63 17.17
C LEU A 334 2.06 0.35 16.66
N SER A 335 0.76 0.40 16.30
CA SER A 335 0.03 -0.74 15.76
C SER A 335 0.71 -1.31 14.52
N THR A 336 1.22 -0.45 13.62
CA THR A 336 1.98 -0.89 12.45
C THR A 336 3.21 -1.73 12.82
N THR A 337 3.90 -1.37 13.90
CA THR A 337 5.07 -2.11 14.38
C THR A 337 4.63 -3.39 15.09
N THR A 338 3.64 -3.29 15.98
CA THR A 338 3.13 -4.43 16.75
C THR A 338 2.53 -5.49 15.82
N ASP A 339 1.67 -5.11 14.87
CA ASP A 339 1.06 -6.04 13.92
C ASP A 339 2.11 -6.73 13.03
N THR A 340 3.13 -5.96 12.61
CA THR A 340 4.21 -6.46 11.77
C THR A 340 5.08 -7.48 12.51
N TYR A 341 5.34 -7.26 13.80
CA TYR A 341 6.26 -8.07 14.61
C TYR A 341 5.57 -8.87 15.72
N ALA A 342 4.24 -9.01 15.68
CA ALA A 342 3.44 -9.70 16.70
C ALA A 342 3.98 -11.10 17.05
N TYR A 343 4.41 -11.85 16.05
CA TYR A 343 4.96 -13.21 16.25
C TYR A 343 6.30 -13.19 16.99
N LEU A 344 7.19 -12.20 16.75
CA LEU A 344 8.45 -12.01 17.47
C LEU A 344 8.20 -11.56 18.91
N ILE A 345 7.25 -10.67 19.10
CA ILE A 345 6.85 -10.18 20.42
C ILE A 345 6.35 -11.34 21.25
N HIS A 346 5.53 -12.23 20.69
CA HIS A 346 5.01 -13.40 21.39
C HIS A 346 6.11 -14.40 21.78
N GLU A 347 7.06 -14.67 20.88
CA GLU A 347 8.21 -15.52 21.15
C GLU A 347 9.07 -14.92 22.29
N TYR A 348 9.28 -13.62 22.28
CA TYR A 348 10.03 -12.91 23.31
C TYR A 348 9.28 -12.85 24.64
N GLN A 349 7.96 -12.65 24.66
CA GLN A 349 7.15 -12.63 25.89
C GLN A 349 7.32 -13.92 26.71
N GLN A 350 7.43 -15.07 26.06
CA GLN A 350 7.63 -16.33 26.79
C GLN A 350 8.95 -16.38 27.55
N THR A 351 10.00 -15.77 27.02
CA THR A 351 11.29 -15.69 27.73
C THR A 351 11.25 -14.69 28.89
N GLN A 352 10.41 -13.66 28.81
CA GLN A 352 10.26 -12.62 29.87
C GLN A 352 9.42 -13.09 31.06
N ILE A 353 8.55 -14.10 30.91
CA ILE A 353 7.73 -14.58 32.00
C ILE A 353 8.56 -15.07 33.18
N SER A 354 9.67 -15.74 32.94
CA SER A 354 10.59 -16.19 33.99
C SER A 354 11.26 -15.01 34.72
N GLU A 355 11.59 -13.96 33.99
CA GLU A 355 12.22 -12.75 34.53
C GLU A 355 11.22 -11.90 35.35
N ILE A 356 9.97 -11.81 34.89
CA ILE A 356 8.87 -11.20 35.66
C ILE A 356 8.70 -11.92 37.00
N LYS A 357 8.65 -13.26 37.00
CA LYS A 357 8.53 -14.03 38.25
C LYS A 357 9.69 -13.79 39.19
N LYS A 358 10.93 -13.74 38.66
CA LYS A 358 12.12 -13.45 39.45
C LYS A 358 12.08 -12.06 40.05
N ASN A 359 11.71 -11.04 39.26
CA ASN A 359 11.64 -9.64 39.73
C ASN A 359 10.51 -9.44 40.77
N LEU A 360 9.38 -10.11 40.60
CA LEU A 360 8.29 -10.06 41.59
C LEU A 360 8.67 -10.77 42.91
N ALA A 361 9.49 -11.83 42.86
CA ALA A 361 9.96 -12.49 44.08
C ALA A 361 10.85 -11.56 44.92
N LEU A 362 11.64 -10.68 44.30
CA LEU A 362 12.48 -9.68 45.00
C LEU A 362 11.68 -8.60 45.76
N LEU A 363 10.38 -8.42 45.43
CA LEU A 363 9.52 -7.49 46.15
C LEU A 363 8.95 -8.11 47.46
N ALA A 364 9.10 -9.42 47.64
CA ALA A 364 8.61 -10.15 48.80
C ALA A 364 9.71 -10.46 49.84
N GLU A 365 10.96 -10.11 49.54
CA GLU A 365 12.10 -10.11 50.44
C GLU A 365 12.28 -8.72 51.10
#